data_4a65d92d09d6f03184e5504309bf6bee
#
_entry.id   4a65d92d09d6f03184e5504309bf6bee
#
_cell.length_a   1.000
_cell.length_b   1.000
_cell.length_c   1.000
_cell.angle_alpha   90.00
_cell.angle_beta   90.00
_cell.angle_gamma   90.00
#
_symmetry.space_group_name_H-M   'P 1'
#
loop_
_entity.id
_entity.type
_entity.pdbx_description
1 polymer ?
#
loop_
_entity_poly.entity_id
_entity_poly.type
_entity_poly.pdbx_seq_one_letter_code
_entity_poly.pdbx_strand_id
1 'polypeptide(L)'
;MKENNEQKNCLNDQYIIKYIDYIKFEKRLSENTIKSYLNDIEKLYSYSKNYYKFISKDINKYLESLDYLDSRSLAHLITVLRSLYAFLNKEGIISHNPCNDVVMPKLKAKLPNYLTIEEVNKLLDINLVKPNDYRNKAMLELCFATGLRVSELVNLKVSDINFNDCYLRVIGKGKKERIVPIDDIALKYVKMYNDYYRNKLLKNKDSEYLFISSYASKITRQAFFKLIKSECAKKGIEKEISPHTLRHSFASVLLKNGANIRVIQELLGHEDLKTTQIYTHLINEKLKKDYEEYHPRSRKE
;
A
#
# COMPACT_ATOMS: atom_id res chain seq x y z
N MET A 1 -15.97 -22.65 -8.65
CA MET A 1 -15.13 -23.65 -9.36
C MET A 1 -14.90 -23.36 -10.84
N LYS A 2 -15.68 -22.48 -11.52
CA LYS A 2 -15.46 -22.11 -12.93
C LYS A 2 -14.35 -21.07 -13.13
N GLU A 3 -14.14 -20.14 -12.20
CA GLU A 3 -13.11 -19.07 -12.31
C GLU A 3 -11.66 -19.58 -12.31
N ASN A 4 -11.37 -20.73 -11.66
CA ASN A 4 -10.02 -21.26 -11.60
C ASN A 4 -9.55 -21.98 -12.89
N ASN A 5 -10.44 -22.30 -13.82
CA ASN A 5 -10.08 -22.97 -15.08
C ASN A 5 -9.77 -21.97 -16.22
N GLU A 6 -10.30 -20.76 -16.19
CA GLU A 6 -10.02 -19.74 -17.20
C GLU A 6 -8.67 -19.05 -16.98
N GLN A 7 -8.25 -18.88 -15.71
CA GLN A 7 -6.93 -18.31 -15.35
C GLN A 7 -5.75 -19.13 -15.90
N LYS A 8 -5.89 -20.43 -16.12
CA LYS A 8 -4.82 -21.27 -16.67
C LYS A 8 -4.65 -21.15 -18.18
N ASN A 9 -5.62 -20.58 -18.91
CA ASN A 9 -5.60 -20.59 -20.37
C ASN A 9 -4.74 -19.49 -21.01
N CYS A 10 -4.67 -18.29 -20.43
CA CYS A 10 -3.86 -17.20 -21.02
C CYS A 10 -2.35 -17.43 -20.82
N LEU A 11 -1.95 -18.16 -19.76
CA LEU A 11 -0.55 -18.52 -19.50
C LEU A 11 0.01 -19.58 -20.47
N ASN A 12 -0.80 -20.11 -21.38
CA ASN A 12 -0.36 -21.00 -22.46
C ASN A 12 -0.21 -20.23 -23.80
N ASP A 13 -0.59 -18.95 -23.85
CA ASP A 13 -0.40 -18.14 -25.05
C ASP A 13 1.05 -17.67 -25.17
N GLN A 14 1.66 -18.00 -26.29
CA GLN A 14 3.09 -17.73 -26.54
C GLN A 14 3.44 -16.23 -26.49
N TYR A 15 2.53 -15.36 -26.91
CA TYR A 15 2.78 -13.91 -26.91
C TYR A 15 2.64 -13.31 -25.51
N ILE A 16 1.69 -13.82 -24.73
CA ILE A 16 1.52 -13.43 -23.32
C ILE A 16 2.71 -13.89 -22.50
N ILE A 17 3.20 -15.12 -22.69
CA ILE A 17 4.41 -15.64 -22.01
C ILE A 17 5.61 -14.72 -22.30
N LYS A 18 5.88 -14.44 -23.57
CA LYS A 18 6.98 -13.53 -23.97
C LYS A 18 6.83 -12.14 -23.36
N TYR A 19 5.61 -11.60 -23.33
CA TYR A 19 5.35 -10.30 -22.71
C TYR A 19 5.60 -10.33 -21.21
N ILE A 20 5.19 -11.39 -20.50
CA ILE A 20 5.48 -11.57 -19.07
C ILE A 20 6.99 -11.56 -18.81
N ASP A 21 7.75 -12.30 -19.60
CA ASP A 21 9.20 -12.34 -19.48
C ASP A 21 9.83 -10.97 -19.75
N TYR A 22 9.35 -10.25 -20.77
CA TYR A 22 9.77 -8.88 -21.06
C TYR A 22 9.55 -7.94 -19.88
N ILE A 23 8.32 -7.90 -19.30
CA ILE A 23 8.03 -6.98 -18.19
C ILE A 23 8.74 -7.39 -16.89
N LYS A 24 9.04 -8.67 -16.73
CA LYS A 24 9.75 -9.23 -15.57
C LYS A 24 11.25 -8.98 -15.64
N PHE A 25 11.88 -9.33 -16.75
CA PHE A 25 13.34 -9.35 -16.86
C PHE A 25 13.92 -8.07 -17.47
N GLU A 26 13.30 -7.52 -18.52
CA GLU A 26 13.76 -6.28 -19.14
C GLU A 26 13.24 -5.03 -18.42
N LYS A 27 11.92 -4.94 -18.18
CA LYS A 27 11.31 -3.80 -17.48
C LYS A 27 11.47 -3.87 -15.96
N ARG A 28 11.81 -5.02 -15.39
CA ARG A 28 12.01 -5.25 -13.96
C ARG A 28 10.84 -4.76 -13.10
N LEU A 29 9.62 -4.98 -13.58
CA LEU A 29 8.42 -4.59 -12.85
C LEU A 29 8.27 -5.42 -11.57
N SER A 30 7.62 -4.85 -10.55
CA SER A 30 7.35 -5.56 -9.31
C SER A 30 6.36 -6.71 -9.55
N GLU A 31 6.45 -7.79 -8.76
CA GLU A 31 5.51 -8.92 -8.84
C GLU A 31 4.05 -8.49 -8.74
N ASN A 32 3.74 -7.49 -7.90
CA ASN A 32 2.38 -6.98 -7.77
C ASN A 32 1.92 -6.25 -9.04
N THR A 33 2.83 -5.52 -9.71
CA THR A 33 2.54 -4.87 -11.00
C THR A 33 2.31 -5.92 -12.07
N ILE A 34 3.15 -6.96 -12.14
CA ILE A 34 3.01 -8.07 -13.08
C ILE A 34 1.67 -8.79 -12.88
N LYS A 35 1.30 -9.10 -11.62
CA LYS A 35 -0.01 -9.69 -11.30
C LYS A 35 -1.19 -8.81 -11.72
N SER A 36 -1.09 -7.49 -11.51
CA SER A 36 -2.13 -6.54 -11.94
C SER A 36 -2.25 -6.52 -13.46
N TYR A 37 -1.13 -6.49 -14.18
CA TYR A 37 -1.10 -6.53 -15.64
C TYR A 37 -1.68 -7.83 -16.18
N LEU A 38 -1.31 -8.96 -15.58
CA LEU A 38 -1.86 -10.26 -15.95
C LEU A 38 -3.37 -10.32 -15.81
N ASN A 39 -3.94 -9.84 -14.71
CA ASN A 39 -5.39 -9.83 -14.51
C ASN A 39 -6.12 -9.04 -15.62
N ASP A 40 -5.54 -7.95 -16.09
CA ASP A 40 -6.13 -7.17 -17.17
C ASP A 40 -5.95 -7.83 -18.55
N ILE A 41 -4.81 -8.48 -18.78
CA ILE A 41 -4.55 -9.27 -20.00
C ILE A 41 -5.44 -10.51 -20.07
N GLU A 42 -5.71 -11.17 -18.94
CA GLU A 42 -6.66 -12.29 -18.86
C GLU A 42 -8.06 -11.87 -19.31
N LYS A 43 -8.54 -10.69 -18.92
CA LYS A 43 -9.81 -10.15 -19.38
C LYS A 43 -9.83 -9.94 -20.90
N LEU A 44 -8.74 -9.37 -21.47
CA LEU A 44 -8.60 -9.20 -22.91
C LEU A 44 -8.59 -10.54 -23.63
N TYR A 45 -7.83 -11.51 -23.14
CA TYR A 45 -7.71 -12.85 -23.68
C TYR A 45 -9.06 -13.61 -23.62
N SER A 46 -9.81 -13.43 -22.55
CA SER A 46 -11.15 -14.01 -22.40
C SER A 46 -12.16 -13.36 -23.35
N TYR A 47 -12.01 -12.06 -23.64
CA TYR A 47 -12.82 -11.37 -24.63
C TYR A 47 -12.51 -11.87 -26.06
N SER A 48 -11.24 -12.03 -26.42
CA SER A 48 -10.84 -12.60 -27.68
C SER A 48 -9.43 -13.24 -27.64
N LYS A 49 -9.33 -14.51 -28.01
CA LYS A 49 -8.05 -15.19 -28.18
C LYS A 49 -7.21 -14.63 -29.33
N ASN A 50 -7.86 -13.93 -30.29
CA ASN A 50 -7.20 -13.28 -31.43
C ASN A 50 -6.85 -11.81 -31.14
N TYR A 51 -6.67 -11.43 -29.88
CA TYR A 51 -6.36 -10.06 -29.43
C TYR A 51 -5.20 -9.43 -30.18
N TYR A 52 -4.19 -10.21 -30.60
CA TYR A 52 -3.03 -9.76 -31.37
C TYR A 52 -3.36 -9.30 -32.80
N LYS A 53 -4.57 -9.58 -33.30
CA LYS A 53 -5.06 -9.10 -34.61
C LYS A 53 -5.93 -7.86 -34.51
N PHE A 54 -6.13 -7.34 -33.30
CA PHE A 54 -7.00 -6.18 -33.08
C PHE A 54 -6.47 -4.92 -33.77
N ILE A 55 -7.38 -4.18 -34.37
CA ILE A 55 -7.18 -2.82 -34.83
C ILE A 55 -7.80 -1.83 -33.83
N SER A 56 -7.59 -0.51 -34.02
CA SER A 56 -8.09 0.53 -33.10
C SER A 56 -9.59 0.43 -32.84
N LYS A 57 -10.38 0.04 -33.87
CA LYS A 57 -11.83 -0.17 -33.69
C LYS A 57 -12.19 -1.30 -32.78
N ASP A 58 -11.41 -2.39 -32.76
CA ASP A 58 -11.65 -3.55 -31.89
C ASP A 58 -11.29 -3.23 -30.44
N ILE A 59 -10.21 -2.45 -30.23
CA ILE A 59 -9.85 -1.94 -28.91
C ILE A 59 -10.97 -1.06 -28.36
N ASN A 60 -11.51 -0.13 -29.16
CA ASN A 60 -12.60 0.73 -28.71
C ASN A 60 -13.85 -0.08 -28.33
N LYS A 61 -14.24 -1.07 -29.14
CA LYS A 61 -15.35 -1.98 -28.80
C LYS A 61 -15.10 -2.76 -27.50
N TYR A 62 -13.87 -3.24 -27.30
CA TYR A 62 -13.50 -3.92 -26.06
C TYR A 62 -13.63 -2.97 -24.87
N LEU A 63 -13.12 -1.75 -24.96
CA LEU A 63 -13.23 -0.76 -23.87
C LEU A 63 -14.70 -0.36 -23.62
N GLU A 64 -15.52 -0.21 -24.64
CA GLU A 64 -16.97 0.03 -24.53
C GLU A 64 -17.69 -1.11 -23.80
N SER A 65 -17.28 -2.36 -23.99
CA SER A 65 -17.85 -3.51 -23.27
C SER A 65 -17.56 -3.53 -21.76
N LEU A 66 -16.68 -2.65 -21.29
CA LEU A 66 -16.24 -2.51 -19.90
C LEU A 66 -16.77 -1.21 -19.25
N ASP A 67 -17.99 -0.79 -19.62
CA ASP A 67 -18.67 0.42 -19.14
C ASP A 67 -18.88 0.46 -17.62
N TYR A 68 -18.84 -0.69 -16.97
CA TYR A 68 -18.91 -0.83 -15.52
C TYR A 68 -17.62 -0.41 -14.80
N LEU A 69 -16.50 -0.19 -15.52
CA LEU A 69 -15.25 0.25 -14.92
C LEU A 69 -15.25 1.76 -14.65
N ASP A 70 -14.75 2.13 -13.48
CA ASP A 70 -14.49 3.54 -13.20
C ASP A 70 -13.35 4.10 -14.06
N SER A 71 -13.30 5.43 -14.24
CA SER A 71 -12.31 6.10 -15.08
C SER A 71 -10.86 5.80 -14.71
N ARG A 72 -10.57 5.49 -13.45
CA ARG A 72 -9.21 5.17 -12.99
C ARG A 72 -8.83 3.74 -13.37
N SER A 73 -9.74 2.80 -13.18
CA SER A 73 -9.56 1.39 -13.59
C SER A 73 -9.44 1.29 -15.10
N LEU A 74 -10.25 2.06 -15.85
CA LEU A 74 -10.17 2.13 -17.30
C LEU A 74 -8.82 2.72 -17.78
N ALA A 75 -8.33 3.79 -17.13
CA ALA A 75 -7.02 4.37 -17.44
C ALA A 75 -5.88 3.38 -17.17
N HIS A 76 -5.97 2.60 -16.10
CA HIS A 76 -5.00 1.54 -15.80
C HIS A 76 -5.01 0.47 -16.89
N LEU A 77 -6.18 -0.04 -17.24
CA LEU A 77 -6.33 -1.01 -18.31
C LEU A 77 -5.74 -0.52 -19.64
N ILE A 78 -6.05 0.71 -20.07
CA ILE A 78 -5.47 1.30 -21.29
C ILE A 78 -3.95 1.35 -21.22
N THR A 79 -3.38 1.64 -20.03
CA THR A 79 -1.92 1.64 -19.82
C THR A 79 -1.35 0.23 -20.03
N VAL A 80 -2.01 -0.80 -19.49
CA VAL A 80 -1.61 -2.20 -19.68
C VAL A 80 -1.68 -2.60 -21.15
N LEU A 81 -2.79 -2.27 -21.84
CA LEU A 81 -2.97 -2.56 -23.26
C LEU A 81 -1.91 -1.87 -24.13
N ARG A 82 -1.64 -0.59 -23.88
CA ARG A 82 -0.57 0.15 -24.58
C ARG A 82 0.78 -0.52 -24.42
N SER A 83 1.08 -1.01 -23.22
CA SER A 83 2.34 -1.72 -22.93
C SER A 83 2.42 -3.06 -23.67
N LEU A 84 1.34 -3.85 -23.67
CA LEU A 84 1.26 -5.11 -24.38
C LEU A 84 1.42 -4.92 -25.89
N TYR A 85 0.65 -4.04 -26.49
CA TYR A 85 0.68 -3.82 -27.93
C TYR A 85 1.96 -3.12 -28.40
N ALA A 86 2.58 -2.28 -27.56
CA ALA A 86 3.91 -1.75 -27.85
C ALA A 86 4.98 -2.86 -27.88
N PHE A 87 4.89 -3.84 -27.00
CA PHE A 87 5.75 -5.02 -27.01
C PHE A 87 5.50 -5.87 -28.27
N LEU A 88 4.24 -6.18 -28.61
CA LEU A 88 3.91 -6.96 -29.80
C LEU A 88 4.41 -6.29 -31.09
N ASN A 89 4.34 -4.96 -31.16
CA ASN A 89 4.88 -4.18 -32.28
C ASN A 89 6.41 -4.23 -32.32
N LYS A 90 7.09 -4.09 -31.16
CA LYS A 90 8.55 -4.22 -31.04
C LYS A 90 9.05 -5.58 -31.52
N GLU A 91 8.32 -6.64 -31.18
CA GLU A 91 8.63 -8.02 -31.60
C GLU A 91 8.24 -8.34 -33.05
N GLY A 92 7.69 -7.38 -33.78
CA GLY A 92 7.26 -7.57 -35.19
C GLY A 92 6.05 -8.50 -35.36
N ILE A 93 5.32 -8.79 -34.30
CA ILE A 93 4.10 -9.61 -34.31
C ILE A 93 2.96 -8.85 -34.97
N ILE A 94 2.91 -7.54 -34.76
CA ILE A 94 1.98 -6.62 -35.37
C ILE A 94 2.73 -5.44 -36.00
N SER A 95 2.17 -4.87 -37.07
CA SER A 95 2.78 -3.74 -37.78
C SER A 95 2.46 -2.37 -37.18
N HIS A 96 1.40 -2.27 -36.39
CA HIS A 96 0.93 -1.02 -35.79
C HIS A 96 0.31 -1.28 -34.41
N ASN A 97 0.55 -0.37 -33.46
CA ASN A 97 -0.04 -0.47 -32.13
C ASN A 97 -1.47 0.10 -32.14
N PRO A 98 -2.52 -0.73 -31.98
CA PRO A 98 -3.93 -0.30 -32.07
C PRO A 98 -4.37 0.61 -30.92
N CYS A 99 -3.55 0.76 -29.88
CA CYS A 99 -3.86 1.62 -28.74
C CYS A 99 -3.31 3.05 -28.86
N ASN A 100 -2.65 3.41 -29.97
CA ASN A 100 -2.06 4.74 -30.13
C ASN A 100 -3.13 5.84 -30.09
N ASP A 101 -4.26 5.61 -30.76
CA ASP A 101 -5.36 6.57 -30.90
C ASP A 101 -6.40 6.48 -29.76
N VAL A 102 -6.20 5.57 -28.80
CA VAL A 102 -7.12 5.41 -27.67
C VAL A 102 -7.00 6.61 -26.73
N VAL A 103 -8.11 7.31 -26.53
CA VAL A 103 -8.15 8.48 -25.64
C VAL A 103 -8.19 8.04 -24.18
N MET A 104 -7.29 8.61 -23.36
CA MET A 104 -7.31 8.37 -21.92
C MET A 104 -8.54 9.04 -21.28
N PRO A 105 -9.26 8.35 -20.38
CA PRO A 105 -10.39 8.95 -19.69
C PRO A 105 -9.92 10.12 -18.81
N LYS A 106 -10.71 11.19 -18.78
CA LYS A 106 -10.45 12.32 -17.88
C LYS A 106 -10.62 11.87 -16.44
N LEU A 107 -9.55 11.88 -15.69
CA LEU A 107 -9.59 11.59 -14.25
C LEU A 107 -10.09 12.83 -13.51
N LYS A 108 -11.23 12.72 -12.84
CA LYS A 108 -11.65 13.76 -11.89
C LYS A 108 -10.63 13.81 -10.76
N ALA A 109 -10.03 14.97 -10.54
CA ALA A 109 -9.19 15.19 -9.36
C ALA A 109 -10.07 15.00 -8.12
N LYS A 110 -9.87 13.90 -7.40
CA LYS A 110 -10.45 13.79 -6.05
C LYS A 110 -9.70 14.76 -5.15
N LEU A 111 -10.41 15.62 -4.45
CA LEU A 111 -9.82 16.40 -3.37
C LEU A 111 -9.09 15.44 -2.42
N PRO A 112 -7.90 15.81 -1.95
CA PRO A 112 -7.15 14.94 -1.06
C PRO A 112 -7.99 14.68 0.21
N ASN A 113 -8.41 13.44 0.40
CA ASN A 113 -9.05 13.01 1.63
C ASN A 113 -7.96 12.79 2.67
N TYR A 114 -7.91 13.67 3.67
CA TYR A 114 -7.11 13.45 4.87
C TYR A 114 -7.97 13.74 6.11
N LEU A 115 -7.62 13.11 7.22
CA LEU A 115 -8.25 13.34 8.51
C LEU A 115 -7.65 14.59 9.16
N THR A 116 -8.51 15.40 9.79
CA THR A 116 -8.05 16.42 10.73
C THR A 116 -7.52 15.74 11.99
N ILE A 117 -6.81 16.49 12.84
CA ILE A 117 -6.29 15.92 14.09
C ILE A 117 -7.42 15.49 15.04
N GLU A 118 -8.55 16.21 15.02
CA GLU A 118 -9.75 15.87 15.79
C GLU A 118 -10.38 14.58 15.29
N GLU A 119 -10.45 14.37 13.97
CA GLU A 119 -10.94 13.14 13.37
C GLU A 119 -10.00 11.96 13.64
N VAL A 120 -8.68 12.20 13.63
CA VAL A 120 -7.68 11.19 14.02
C VAL A 120 -7.87 10.80 15.48
N ASN A 121 -7.99 11.75 16.38
CA ASN A 121 -8.20 11.48 17.81
C ASN A 121 -9.50 10.69 18.03
N LYS A 122 -10.58 11.03 17.34
CA LYS A 122 -11.83 10.24 17.36
C LYS A 122 -11.64 8.81 16.87
N LEU A 123 -10.92 8.62 15.76
CA LEU A 123 -10.64 7.30 15.20
C LEU A 123 -9.78 6.45 16.13
N LEU A 124 -8.83 7.07 16.81
CA LEU A 124 -7.93 6.42 17.74
C LEU A 124 -8.57 6.13 19.11
N ASP A 125 -9.71 6.74 19.42
CA ASP A 125 -10.44 6.51 20.67
C ASP A 125 -11.22 5.18 20.63
N ILE A 126 -10.52 4.07 20.86
CA ILE A 126 -11.07 2.72 20.88
C ILE A 126 -11.35 2.30 22.31
N ASN A 127 -12.54 1.75 22.57
CA ASN A 127 -12.85 1.11 23.85
C ASN A 127 -12.09 -0.21 23.98
N LEU A 128 -11.26 -0.32 25.02
CA LEU A 128 -10.31 -1.42 25.21
C LEU A 128 -10.89 -2.48 26.16
N VAL A 129 -11.53 -3.50 25.61
CA VAL A 129 -12.14 -4.60 26.40
C VAL A 129 -11.49 -5.94 26.08
N LYS A 130 -11.32 -6.27 24.81
CA LYS A 130 -10.86 -7.57 24.33
C LYS A 130 -9.43 -7.49 23.79
N PRO A 131 -8.67 -8.59 23.76
CA PRO A 131 -7.32 -8.60 23.17
C PRO A 131 -7.22 -8.02 21.78
N ASN A 132 -8.27 -8.21 20.95
CA ASN A 132 -8.35 -7.62 19.63
C ASN A 132 -8.42 -6.09 19.65
N ASP A 133 -9.04 -5.49 20.68
CA ASP A 133 -9.19 -4.03 20.78
C ASP A 133 -7.80 -3.39 21.06
N TYR A 134 -7.00 -4.01 21.92
CA TYR A 134 -5.62 -3.59 22.20
C TYR A 134 -4.73 -3.70 20.95
N ARG A 135 -4.85 -4.81 20.18
CA ARG A 135 -4.18 -4.94 18.89
C ARG A 135 -4.61 -3.85 17.92
N ASN A 136 -5.90 -3.62 17.80
CA ASN A 136 -6.48 -2.66 16.88
C ASN A 136 -6.02 -1.23 17.21
N LYS A 137 -6.04 -0.89 18.50
CA LYS A 137 -5.52 0.38 19.01
C LYS A 137 -4.05 0.54 18.68
N ALA A 138 -3.22 -0.44 19.01
CA ALA A 138 -1.79 -0.42 18.74
C ALA A 138 -1.49 -0.28 17.23
N MET A 139 -2.25 -0.96 16.37
CA MET A 139 -2.10 -0.86 14.91
C MET A 139 -2.43 0.55 14.40
N LEU A 140 -3.53 1.12 14.85
CA LEU A 140 -3.96 2.46 14.39
C LEU A 140 -3.02 3.55 14.91
N GLU A 141 -2.61 3.47 16.19
CA GLU A 141 -1.64 4.39 16.78
C GLU A 141 -0.31 4.33 16.02
N LEU A 142 0.24 3.13 15.83
CA LEU A 142 1.50 2.98 15.12
C LEU A 142 1.42 3.43 13.66
N CYS A 143 0.31 3.13 12.97
CA CYS A 143 0.09 3.55 11.59
C CYS A 143 0.07 5.08 11.46
N PHE A 144 -0.60 5.77 12.38
CA PHE A 144 -0.65 7.23 12.37
C PHE A 144 0.67 7.86 12.83
N ALA A 145 1.29 7.33 13.89
CA ALA A 145 2.56 7.82 14.41
C ALA A 145 3.71 7.77 13.39
N THR A 146 3.73 6.73 12.55
CA THR A 146 4.90 6.42 11.70
C THR A 146 4.62 6.59 10.20
N GLY A 147 3.37 6.75 9.81
CA GLY A 147 2.98 6.82 8.41
C GLY A 147 3.35 5.57 7.60
N LEU A 148 3.47 4.40 8.22
CA LEU A 148 3.80 3.13 7.55
C LEU A 148 2.83 2.81 6.41
N ARG A 149 3.35 2.17 5.34
CA ARG A 149 2.48 1.52 4.36
C ARG A 149 1.77 0.34 5.02
N VAL A 150 0.53 0.05 4.62
CA VAL A 150 -0.20 -1.11 5.17
C VAL A 150 0.56 -2.42 5.03
N SER A 151 1.30 -2.61 3.94
CA SER A 151 2.13 -3.79 3.74
C SER A 151 3.31 -3.86 4.70
N GLU A 152 3.88 -2.73 5.09
CA GLU A 152 4.94 -2.64 6.10
C GLU A 152 4.34 -2.95 7.47
N LEU A 153 3.25 -2.32 7.85
CA LEU A 153 2.57 -2.50 9.14
C LEU A 153 2.19 -3.98 9.40
N VAL A 154 1.55 -4.65 8.43
CA VAL A 154 1.10 -6.04 8.64
C VAL A 154 2.24 -7.06 8.58
N ASN A 155 3.40 -6.70 8.05
CA ASN A 155 4.58 -7.55 8.01
C ASN A 155 5.58 -7.26 9.15
N LEU A 156 5.30 -6.28 10.00
CA LEU A 156 6.17 -5.93 11.11
C LEU A 156 6.38 -7.12 12.03
N LYS A 157 7.63 -7.36 12.41
CA LYS A 157 8.03 -8.37 13.40
C LYS A 157 8.23 -7.70 14.76
N VAL A 158 8.15 -8.48 15.82
CA VAL A 158 8.46 -7.98 17.17
C VAL A 158 9.90 -7.46 17.24
N SER A 159 10.83 -8.13 16.55
CA SER A 159 12.25 -7.75 16.47
C SER A 159 12.53 -6.46 15.70
N ASP A 160 11.57 -5.95 14.96
CA ASP A 160 11.74 -4.71 14.19
C ASP A 160 11.56 -3.46 15.05
N ILE A 161 11.05 -3.60 16.29
CA ILE A 161 10.84 -2.49 17.22
C ILE A 161 11.93 -2.46 18.28
N ASN A 162 12.58 -1.32 18.42
CA ASN A 162 13.41 -1.01 19.57
C ASN A 162 12.58 -0.20 20.58
N PHE A 163 12.14 -0.86 21.64
CA PHE A 163 11.31 -0.26 22.70
C PHE A 163 12.09 0.70 23.59
N ASN A 164 13.43 0.55 23.68
CA ASN A 164 14.26 1.39 24.51
C ASN A 164 14.58 2.74 23.84
N ASP A 165 14.90 2.68 22.54
CA ASP A 165 15.28 3.86 21.77
C ASP A 165 14.12 4.45 20.95
N CYS A 166 12.89 3.93 21.14
CA CYS A 166 11.65 4.45 20.56
C CYS A 166 11.67 4.55 19.03
N TYR A 167 12.16 3.51 18.34
CA TYR A 167 12.13 3.46 16.87
C TYR A 167 11.74 2.09 16.33
N LEU A 168 11.36 2.05 15.07
CA LEU A 168 11.18 0.81 14.33
C LEU A 168 12.04 0.80 13.06
N ARG A 169 12.45 -0.39 12.67
CA ARG A 169 13.18 -0.66 11.44
C ARG A 169 12.19 -1.18 10.39
N VAL A 170 12.13 -0.54 9.23
CA VAL A 170 11.20 -0.87 8.16
C VAL A 170 11.97 -1.28 6.93
N ILE A 171 11.63 -2.43 6.36
CA ILE A 171 12.15 -2.88 5.08
C ILE A 171 11.16 -2.44 3.99
N GLY A 172 11.57 -1.51 3.15
CA GLY A 172 10.80 -0.98 2.04
C GLY A 172 10.94 -1.76 0.74
N LYS A 173 10.47 -1.16 -0.36
CA LYS A 173 10.64 -1.71 -1.71
C LYS A 173 12.13 -1.81 -2.06
N GLY A 174 12.53 -2.89 -2.71
CA GLY A 174 13.93 -3.14 -3.05
C GLY A 174 14.82 -3.56 -1.87
N LYS A 175 14.24 -4.00 -0.75
CA LYS A 175 14.93 -4.39 0.49
C LYS A 175 15.71 -3.24 1.16
N LYS A 176 15.40 -1.98 0.84
CA LYS A 176 15.99 -0.82 1.51
C LYS A 176 15.41 -0.69 2.91
N GLU A 177 16.29 -0.57 3.89
CA GLU A 177 15.91 -0.35 5.29
C GLU A 177 15.84 1.14 5.60
N ARG A 178 14.88 1.50 6.46
CA ARG A 178 14.82 2.84 7.08
C ARG A 178 14.43 2.71 8.54
N ILE A 179 14.86 3.66 9.33
CA ILE A 179 14.48 3.82 10.73
C ILE A 179 13.39 4.88 10.79
N VAL A 180 12.34 4.59 11.57
CA VAL A 180 11.22 5.51 11.79
C VAL A 180 11.03 5.66 13.30
N PRO A 181 11.10 6.88 13.86
CA PRO A 181 10.82 7.14 15.27
C PRO A 181 9.35 6.83 15.58
N ILE A 182 9.07 6.46 16.82
CA ILE A 182 7.73 6.17 17.34
C ILE A 182 7.47 7.12 18.50
N ASP A 183 6.32 7.79 18.53
CA ASP A 183 5.92 8.60 19.67
C ASP A 183 5.59 7.75 20.92
N ASP A 184 5.66 8.36 22.09
CA ASP A 184 5.47 7.69 23.38
C ASP A 184 4.06 7.06 23.48
N ILE A 185 3.04 7.64 22.86
CA ILE A 185 1.67 7.15 22.93
C ILE A 185 1.53 5.87 22.11
N ALA A 186 2.02 5.89 20.86
CA ALA A 186 2.00 4.71 20.01
C ALA A 186 2.85 3.59 20.60
N LEU A 187 4.04 3.92 21.12
CA LEU A 187 4.94 2.96 21.77
C LEU A 187 4.28 2.31 22.99
N LYS A 188 3.60 3.09 23.84
CA LYS A 188 2.84 2.60 25.00
C LYS A 188 1.80 1.56 24.60
N TYR A 189 0.98 1.85 23.58
CA TYR A 189 -0.06 0.91 23.16
C TYR A 189 0.50 -0.32 22.46
N VAL A 190 1.58 -0.19 21.68
CA VAL A 190 2.27 -1.32 21.06
C VAL A 190 2.90 -2.23 22.15
N LYS A 191 3.55 -1.66 23.14
CA LYS A 191 4.13 -2.40 24.27
C LYS A 191 3.05 -3.10 25.08
N MET A 192 1.97 -2.39 25.44
CA MET A 192 0.84 -2.96 26.18
C MET A 192 0.22 -4.14 25.41
N TYR A 193 0.01 -3.99 24.09
CA TYR A 193 -0.49 -5.09 23.28
C TYR A 193 0.48 -6.27 23.24
N ASN A 194 1.77 -6.01 22.97
CA ASN A 194 2.80 -7.05 22.87
C ASN A 194 2.94 -7.86 24.16
N ASP A 195 3.04 -7.19 25.31
CA ASP A 195 3.38 -7.81 26.58
C ASP A 195 2.17 -8.54 27.21
N TYR A 196 0.95 -8.02 27.09
CA TYR A 196 -0.21 -8.53 27.84
C TYR A 196 -1.28 -9.20 26.97
N TYR A 197 -1.40 -8.86 25.69
CA TYR A 197 -2.55 -9.29 24.88
C TYR A 197 -2.18 -10.12 23.66
N ARG A 198 -0.98 -9.96 23.11
CA ARG A 198 -0.53 -10.69 21.94
C ARG A 198 -0.55 -12.19 22.15
N ASN A 199 -0.04 -12.68 23.29
CA ASN A 199 -0.03 -14.10 23.62
C ASN A 199 -1.43 -14.72 23.73
N LYS A 200 -2.43 -13.93 24.17
CA LYS A 200 -3.84 -14.38 24.18
C LYS A 200 -4.39 -14.64 22.79
N LEU A 201 -3.90 -13.93 21.78
CA LEU A 201 -4.28 -14.13 20.37
C LEU A 201 -3.48 -15.24 19.70
N LEU A 202 -2.28 -15.54 20.15
CA LEU A 202 -1.44 -16.63 19.64
C LEU A 202 -1.99 -18.02 20.01
N LYS A 203 -2.72 -18.15 21.11
CA LYS A 203 -3.35 -19.43 21.50
C LYS A 203 -2.32 -20.59 21.52
N ASN A 204 -1.19 -20.38 22.15
CA ASN A 204 -0.06 -21.33 22.22
C ASN A 204 0.63 -21.64 20.88
N LYS A 205 0.49 -20.78 19.87
CA LYS A 205 1.24 -20.86 18.62
C LYS A 205 2.35 -19.82 18.63
N ASP A 206 3.42 -20.09 17.88
CA ASP A 206 4.51 -19.14 17.70
C ASP A 206 4.29 -18.30 16.44
N SER A 207 4.74 -17.05 16.49
CA SER A 207 4.76 -16.15 15.36
C SER A 207 5.81 -15.06 15.57
N GLU A 208 6.57 -14.76 14.55
CA GLU A 208 7.51 -13.63 14.55
C GLU A 208 6.80 -12.27 14.34
N TYR A 209 5.58 -12.29 13.76
CA TYR A 209 4.85 -11.06 13.45
C TYR A 209 4.32 -10.38 14.71
N LEU A 210 4.42 -9.05 14.72
CA LEU A 210 3.91 -8.24 15.82
C LEU A 210 2.37 -8.35 15.90
N PHE A 211 1.66 -8.10 14.80
CA PHE A 211 0.21 -8.06 14.79
C PHE A 211 -0.43 -9.37 14.33
N ILE A 212 -1.13 -10.00 15.27
CA ILE A 212 -1.69 -11.34 15.12
C ILE A 212 -3.22 -11.26 14.96
N SER A 213 -3.75 -12.07 14.05
CA SER A 213 -5.20 -12.24 13.87
C SER A 213 -5.80 -13.12 14.99
N SER A 214 -7.13 -13.17 15.08
CA SER A 214 -7.83 -14.07 16.01
C SER A 214 -7.61 -15.56 15.72
N TYR A 215 -7.01 -15.90 14.58
CA TYR A 215 -6.65 -17.26 14.16
C TYR A 215 -5.16 -17.59 14.42
N ALA A 216 -4.47 -16.77 15.22
CA ALA A 216 -3.04 -16.92 15.50
C ALA A 216 -2.15 -16.90 14.25
N SER A 217 -2.56 -16.16 13.23
CA SER A 217 -1.81 -15.91 12.00
C SER A 217 -1.54 -14.42 11.83
N LYS A 218 -0.65 -14.06 10.93
CA LYS A 218 -0.40 -12.67 10.55
C LYS A 218 -1.70 -11.99 10.11
N ILE A 219 -1.93 -10.75 10.57
CA ILE A 219 -3.09 -9.98 10.12
C ILE A 219 -2.93 -9.59 8.64
N THR A 220 -4.05 -9.60 7.89
CA THR A 220 -4.04 -9.26 6.47
C THR A 220 -4.27 -7.76 6.24
N ARG A 221 -3.84 -7.26 5.08
CA ARG A 221 -4.13 -5.88 4.64
C ARG A 221 -5.63 -5.60 4.59
N GLN A 222 -6.41 -6.59 4.14
CA GLN A 222 -7.87 -6.50 4.08
C GLN A 222 -8.51 -6.40 5.48
N ALA A 223 -7.98 -7.17 6.46
CA ALA A 223 -8.46 -7.10 7.84
C ALA A 223 -8.20 -5.71 8.45
N PHE A 224 -7.03 -5.12 8.20
CA PHE A 224 -6.72 -3.76 8.65
C PHE A 224 -7.60 -2.71 7.96
N PHE A 225 -7.87 -2.85 6.67
CA PHE A 225 -8.80 -1.98 5.96
C PHE A 225 -10.23 -2.06 6.53
N LYS A 226 -10.71 -3.28 6.82
CA LYS A 226 -12.01 -3.48 7.48
C LYS A 226 -12.05 -2.88 8.87
N LEU A 227 -10.96 -2.98 9.63
CA LEU A 227 -10.82 -2.34 10.93
C LEU A 227 -11.02 -0.82 10.82
N ILE A 228 -10.29 -0.14 9.95
CA ILE A 228 -10.41 1.31 9.75
C ILE A 228 -11.85 1.68 9.41
N LYS A 229 -12.47 1.00 8.44
CA LYS A 229 -13.87 1.27 8.07
C LYS A 229 -14.84 1.10 9.23
N SER A 230 -14.68 0.03 10.02
CA SER A 230 -15.52 -0.24 11.18
C SER A 230 -15.39 0.84 12.25
N GLU A 231 -14.16 1.26 12.55
CA GLU A 231 -13.94 2.33 13.57
C GLU A 231 -14.43 3.69 13.07
N CYS A 232 -14.24 4.03 11.79
CA CYS A 232 -14.82 5.24 11.19
C CYS A 232 -16.34 5.25 11.31
N ALA A 233 -17.00 4.16 10.98
CA ALA A 233 -18.47 4.06 11.09
C ALA A 233 -18.96 4.22 12.54
N LYS A 234 -18.27 3.59 13.52
CA LYS A 234 -18.60 3.75 14.95
C LYS A 234 -18.46 5.18 15.46
N LYS A 235 -17.55 5.96 14.89
CA LYS A 235 -17.22 7.31 15.31
C LYS A 235 -17.91 8.40 14.46
N GLY A 236 -18.79 8.00 13.52
CA GLY A 236 -19.51 8.93 12.64
C GLY A 236 -18.59 9.69 11.67
N ILE A 237 -17.47 9.10 11.28
CA ILE A 237 -16.55 9.67 10.29
C ILE A 237 -17.03 9.22 8.89
N GLU A 238 -17.66 10.13 8.16
CA GLU A 238 -18.28 9.84 6.85
C GLU A 238 -17.27 9.78 5.69
N LYS A 239 -16.05 10.26 5.91
CA LYS A 239 -14.98 10.23 4.89
C LYS A 239 -14.59 8.81 4.51
N GLU A 240 -14.31 8.58 3.22
CA GLU A 240 -13.71 7.33 2.76
C GLU A 240 -12.25 7.21 3.24
N ILE A 241 -12.05 6.54 4.36
CA ILE A 241 -10.74 6.36 4.96
C ILE A 241 -10.13 5.02 4.59
N SER A 242 -8.87 5.06 4.20
CA SER A 242 -8.04 3.91 3.86
C SER A 242 -6.70 4.02 4.61
N PRO A 243 -5.89 2.96 4.64
CA PRO A 243 -4.52 3.06 5.16
C PRO A 243 -3.67 4.14 4.48
N HIS A 244 -3.88 4.37 3.18
CA HIS A 244 -3.24 5.46 2.45
C HIS A 244 -3.70 6.84 2.93
N THR A 245 -4.99 6.97 3.28
CA THR A 245 -5.54 8.20 3.85
C THR A 245 -4.90 8.51 5.21
N LEU A 246 -4.73 7.51 6.09
CA LEU A 246 -4.03 7.68 7.38
C LEU A 246 -2.57 8.14 7.19
N ARG A 247 -1.86 7.51 6.28
CA ARG A 247 -0.48 7.91 5.94
C ARG A 247 -0.44 9.32 5.35
N HIS A 248 -1.41 9.70 4.53
CA HIS A 248 -1.49 11.04 3.98
C HIS A 248 -1.83 12.07 5.07
N SER A 249 -2.71 11.70 6.02
CA SER A 249 -3.01 12.54 7.19
C SER A 249 -1.78 12.78 8.06
N PHE A 250 -0.97 11.73 8.33
CA PHE A 250 0.33 11.87 8.99
C PHE A 250 1.23 12.89 8.29
N ALA A 251 1.44 12.75 6.97
CA ALA A 251 2.27 13.67 6.20
C ALA A 251 1.72 15.10 6.22
N SER A 252 0.39 15.27 6.10
CA SER A 252 -0.27 16.58 6.10
C SER A 252 -0.19 17.28 7.45
N VAL A 253 -0.31 16.52 8.54
CA VAL A 253 -0.18 17.05 9.90
C VAL A 253 1.24 17.53 10.18
N LEU A 254 2.25 16.73 9.84
CA LEU A 254 3.65 17.15 9.98
C LEU A 254 3.96 18.41 9.16
N LEU A 255 3.48 18.46 7.91
CA LEU A 255 3.70 19.61 7.03
C LEU A 255 3.03 20.87 7.58
N LYS A 256 1.78 20.77 8.10
CA LYS A 256 1.06 21.88 8.73
C LYS A 256 1.76 22.40 9.98
N ASN A 257 2.42 21.52 10.72
CA ASN A 257 3.19 21.88 11.90
C ASN A 257 4.59 22.44 11.58
N GLY A 258 4.95 22.56 10.29
CA GLY A 258 6.20 23.19 9.86
C GLY A 258 7.35 22.22 9.54
N ALA A 259 7.11 20.90 9.58
CA ALA A 259 8.15 19.94 9.23
C ALA A 259 8.63 20.13 7.79
N ASN A 260 9.93 20.00 7.57
CA ASN A 260 10.52 20.07 6.24
C ASN A 260 10.02 18.89 5.38
N ILE A 261 9.62 19.17 4.14
CA ILE A 261 9.13 18.15 3.22
C ILE A 261 10.15 17.01 2.98
N ARG A 262 11.44 17.28 3.05
CA ARG A 262 12.49 16.25 2.94
C ARG A 262 12.48 15.27 4.10
N VAL A 263 12.25 15.77 5.32
CA VAL A 263 12.09 14.94 6.53
C VAL A 263 10.87 14.02 6.37
N ILE A 264 9.75 14.57 5.90
CA ILE A 264 8.54 13.81 5.65
C ILE A 264 8.78 12.73 4.59
N GLN A 265 9.47 13.05 3.50
CA GLN A 265 9.83 12.10 2.44
C GLN A 265 10.72 10.97 2.97
N GLU A 266 11.68 11.28 3.83
CA GLU A 266 12.57 10.30 4.45
C GLU A 266 11.82 9.36 5.40
N LEU A 267 10.99 9.91 6.31
CA LEU A 267 10.12 9.12 7.19
C LEU A 267 9.19 8.18 6.39
N LEU A 268 8.65 8.67 5.31
CA LEU A 268 7.76 7.90 4.45
C LEU A 268 8.50 6.91 3.53
N GLY A 269 9.82 7.04 3.33
CA GLY A 269 10.60 6.19 2.44
C GLY A 269 10.21 6.38 0.97
N HIS A 270 10.25 7.64 0.47
CA HIS A 270 10.16 7.96 -0.94
C HIS A 270 11.50 7.71 -1.62
N GLU A 271 11.50 7.10 -2.82
CA GLU A 271 12.68 6.48 -3.47
C GLU A 271 13.77 7.44 -3.97
N ASP A 272 13.57 8.76 -3.95
CA ASP A 272 14.43 9.72 -4.66
C ASP A 272 15.60 10.30 -3.86
N LEU A 273 15.91 9.79 -2.67
CA LEU A 273 17.10 10.22 -1.95
C LEU A 273 18.13 9.08 -1.87
N LYS A 274 19.26 9.25 -2.57
CA LYS A 274 20.48 8.45 -2.42
C LYS A 274 20.96 8.54 -0.97
N THR A 275 20.54 7.66 -0.10
CA THR A 275 21.00 7.57 1.28
C THR A 275 22.32 6.85 1.31
N THR A 276 23.38 7.59 1.51
CA THR A 276 24.73 7.08 1.73
C THR A 276 24.82 6.55 3.17
N GLN A 277 25.26 5.33 3.33
CA GLN A 277 25.38 4.59 4.60
C GLN A 277 26.20 5.25 5.72
N ILE A 278 26.83 6.38 5.46
CA ILE A 278 27.80 7.04 6.37
C ILE A 278 27.14 7.98 7.40
N TYR A 279 25.86 8.36 7.21
CA TYR A 279 25.18 9.37 8.04
C TYR A 279 24.14 8.81 9.01
N THR A 280 24.08 7.51 9.23
CA THR A 280 22.99 6.85 9.96
C THR A 280 22.79 7.39 11.39
N HIS A 281 23.83 7.70 12.13
CA HIS A 281 23.72 8.22 13.50
C HIS A 281 23.29 9.68 13.59
N LEU A 282 23.90 10.56 12.79
CA LEU A 282 23.60 12.01 12.81
C LEU A 282 22.24 12.34 12.19
N ILE A 283 21.85 11.62 11.14
CA ILE A 283 20.53 11.77 10.51
C ILE A 283 19.43 11.29 11.46
N ASN A 284 19.67 10.23 12.21
CA ASN A 284 18.72 9.68 13.18
C ASN A 284 18.41 10.67 14.32
N GLU A 285 19.41 11.37 14.85
CA GLU A 285 19.20 12.36 15.90
C GLU A 285 18.42 13.56 15.41
N LYS A 286 18.76 14.07 14.23
CA LYS A 286 18.04 15.20 13.61
C LYS A 286 16.62 14.79 13.23
N LEU A 287 16.43 13.62 12.64
CA LEU A 287 15.12 13.09 12.26
C LEU A 287 14.24 12.87 13.48
N LYS A 288 14.82 12.40 14.58
CA LYS A 288 14.13 12.21 15.86
C LYS A 288 13.71 13.57 16.44
N LYS A 289 14.60 14.56 16.44
CA LYS A 289 14.28 15.92 16.91
C LYS A 289 13.19 16.57 16.07
N ASP A 290 13.31 16.54 14.73
CA ASP A 290 12.30 17.10 13.84
C ASP A 290 10.95 16.38 14.00
N TYR A 291 10.96 15.05 14.22
CA TYR A 291 9.75 14.30 14.49
C TYR A 291 9.12 14.71 15.83
N GLU A 292 9.90 14.78 16.91
CA GLU A 292 9.44 15.19 18.25
C GLU A 292 8.90 16.63 18.26
N GLU A 293 9.50 17.52 17.48
CA GLU A 293 9.10 18.91 17.35
C GLU A 293 7.78 19.09 16.59
N TYR A 294 7.59 18.33 15.48
CA TYR A 294 6.47 18.55 14.55
C TYR A 294 5.36 17.52 14.63
N HIS A 295 5.59 16.38 15.26
CA HIS A 295 4.52 15.38 15.45
C HIS A 295 3.61 15.82 16.63
N PRO A 296 2.28 15.96 16.42
CA PRO A 296 1.37 16.58 17.40
C PRO A 296 1.24 15.83 18.72
N ARG A 297 1.60 14.53 18.74
CA ARG A 297 1.48 13.64 19.90
C ARG A 297 2.82 13.35 20.59
N SER A 298 3.92 13.87 20.07
CA SER A 298 5.27 13.76 20.68
C SER A 298 5.60 14.95 21.58
N ARG A 299 4.81 16.03 21.52
CA ARG A 299 5.04 17.19 22.37
C ARG A 299 4.74 16.80 23.82
N LYS A 300 5.76 16.82 24.67
CA LYS A 300 5.58 16.78 26.13
C LYS A 300 4.91 18.08 26.53
N GLU A 301 3.74 17.99 27.18
CA GLU A 301 3.16 19.12 27.92
C GLU A 301 4.08 19.50 29.09
#